data_c8f7f842be115cafb0c171742dbe1cc2
#
_entry.id   c8f7f842be115cafb0c171742dbe1cc2
#
_cell.length_a   1.000
_cell.length_b   1.000
_cell.length_c   1.000
_cell.angle_alpha   90.00
_cell.angle_beta   90.00
_cell.angle_gamma   90.00
#
_symmetry.space_group_name_H-M   'P 1'
#
loop_
_entity.id
_entity.type
_entity.pdbx_description
1 polymer ?
#
loop_
_entity_poly.entity_id
_entity_poly.type
_entity_poly.pdbx_seq_one_letter_code
_entity_poly.pdbx_strand_id
1 'polypeptide(L)'
;MEQPAEINPVVDTQPLQEVLPEWQPITGMTTTTSLASHNQYWATVEAWRPEVTEAVTHFGGNSNDVDRFLRIMQCESGGDPLAKNPNSSASGLMQHLTRYWQERAESAGVPGADVFDGNSNIWVSAWLALAAPGGGWQHWVCQ
;
A
#
# COMPACT_ATOMS: atom_id res chain seq x y z
N MET A 1 -15.06 35.65 47.54
CA MET A 1 -14.92 35.20 47.37
C MET A 1 -14.84 34.43 46.74
N GLU A 2 -14.67 34.16 46.81
CA GLU A 2 -14.52 33.37 46.38
C GLU A 2 -14.26 32.67 45.80
N GLN A 3 -14.19 32.41 45.70
CA GLN A 3 -14.04 31.61 45.14
C GLN A 3 -13.72 31.04 44.56
N PRO A 4 -13.65 31.16 44.83
CA PRO A 4 -13.40 30.35 44.10
C PRO A 4 -13.06 29.60 43.49
N ALA A 5 -13.19 29.56 43.66
CA ALA A 5 -12.98 28.78 43.03
C ALA A 5 -12.74 27.99 42.54
N GLU A 6 -12.89 28.05 42.79
CA GLU A 6 -12.78 27.22 42.39
C GLU A 6 -12.48 26.51 41.75
N ILE A 7 -12.55 26.61 41.97
CA ILE A 7 -12.38 25.81 41.38
C ILE A 7 -12.08 25.15 40.81
N ASN A 8 -12.14 25.02 40.82
CA ASN A 8 -11.92 24.11 40.24
C ASN A 8 -11.55 23.49 39.67
N PRO A 9 -11.53 23.59 40.03
CA PRO A 9 -11.26 22.77 39.37
C PRO A 9 -10.87 22.12 38.87
N VAL A 10 -10.95 22.20 39.04
CA VAL A 10 -10.63 21.41 38.67
C VAL A 10 -10.42 20.75 38.14
N VAL A 11 -10.56 20.84 38.34
CA VAL A 11 -10.47 20.09 37.96
C VAL A 11 -10.24 19.51 37.36
N ASP A 12 -10.28 19.51 37.42
CA ASP A 12 -10.18 18.81 36.95
C ASP A 12 -9.85 18.24 36.42
N THR A 13 -9.79 18.47 36.64
CA THR A 13 -9.59 17.86 36.17
C THR A 13 -9.26 17.01 35.81
N GLN A 14 -9.29 16.82 35.93
CA GLN A 14 -9.09 15.93 35.64
C GLN A 14 -9.18 15.28 34.98
N PRO A 15 -9.48 15.36 35.07
CA PRO A 15 -9.65 14.50 34.49
C PRO A 15 -9.36 13.98 33.46
N LEU A 16 -9.25 14.15 33.23
CA LEU A 16 -8.83 13.89 32.34
C LEU A 16 -8.11 13.09 32.03
N GLN A 17 -7.83 13.12 32.25
CA GLN A 17 -7.01 12.45 32.14
C GLN A 17 -7.22 11.15 32.18
N GLU A 18 -7.69 10.82 32.69
CA GLU A 18 -7.91 9.67 32.81
C GLU A 18 -8.44 8.94 31.80
N VAL A 19 -8.89 9.35 31.33
CA VAL A 19 -9.50 8.98 30.36
C VAL A 19 -8.82 8.15 29.41
N LEU A 20 -7.76 8.41 29.08
CA LEU A 20 -7.08 7.83 28.14
C LEU A 20 -6.77 6.40 28.31
N PRO A 21 -6.65 5.91 29.43
CA PRO A 21 -6.15 4.58 29.60
C PRO A 21 -6.97 3.45 29.06
N GLU A 22 -8.19 3.47 29.27
CA GLU A 22 -8.92 2.31 29.00
C GLU A 22 -9.02 1.96 27.56
N TRP A 23 -9.16 2.88 26.73
CA TRP A 23 -9.37 2.58 25.36
C TRP A 23 -8.13 2.02 24.73
N GLN A 24 -7.01 2.19 25.34
CA GLN A 24 -5.80 1.69 24.80
C GLN A 24 -5.75 0.21 24.61
N PRO A 25 -6.13 -0.58 25.59
CA PRO A 25 -6.04 -2.00 25.43
C PRO A 25 -6.84 -2.50 24.27
N ILE A 26 -7.99 -1.99 24.11
CA ILE A 26 -8.86 -2.41 23.05
C ILE A 26 -8.26 -2.12 21.70
N THR A 27 -7.73 -0.94 21.56
CA THR A 27 -7.10 -0.54 20.34
C THR A 27 -5.93 -1.44 20.02
N GLY A 28 -5.17 -1.78 21.01
CA GLY A 28 -4.02 -2.61 20.82
C GLY A 28 -4.38 -3.97 20.28
N MET A 29 -5.45 -4.55 20.75
CA MET A 29 -5.87 -5.86 20.31
C MET A 29 -6.27 -5.83 18.84
N THR A 30 -7.03 -4.82 18.44
CA THR A 30 -7.44 -4.68 17.07
C THR A 30 -6.24 -4.52 16.17
N THR A 31 -5.30 -3.72 16.59
CA THR A 31 -4.09 -3.47 15.83
C THR A 31 -3.31 -4.77 15.63
N THR A 32 -3.22 -5.57 16.66
CA THR A 32 -2.50 -6.83 16.59
C THR A 32 -3.09 -7.74 15.52
N THR A 33 -4.41 -7.84 15.49
CA THR A 33 -5.09 -8.65 14.51
C THR A 33 -4.77 -8.18 13.10
N SER A 34 -4.81 -6.88 12.88
CA SER A 34 -4.50 -6.32 11.58
C SER A 34 -3.08 -6.62 11.17
N LEU A 35 -2.14 -6.47 12.10
CA LEU A 35 -0.75 -6.75 11.81
C LEU A 35 -0.53 -8.20 11.40
N ALA A 36 -1.16 -9.11 12.10
CA ALA A 36 -1.04 -10.52 11.78
C ALA A 36 -1.53 -10.78 10.36
N SER A 37 -2.62 -10.15 9.98
CA SER A 37 -3.17 -10.29 8.65
C SER A 37 -2.23 -9.72 7.60
N HIS A 38 -1.55 -8.62 7.93
CA HIS A 38 -0.69 -7.94 6.98
C HIS A 38 0.71 -8.53 6.88
N ASN A 39 1.06 -9.46 7.77
CA ASN A 39 2.41 -10.02 7.77
C ASN A 39 2.50 -11.28 6.92
N GLN A 40 1.66 -11.37 5.91
CA GLN A 40 1.64 -12.51 5.02
C GLN A 40 2.83 -12.51 4.08
N TYR A 41 3.34 -11.36 3.75
CA TYR A 41 4.47 -11.21 2.81
C TYR A 41 5.68 -10.61 3.50
N TRP A 42 6.79 -10.55 2.82
CA TRP A 42 8.02 -9.94 3.34
C TRP A 42 7.76 -8.49 3.70
N ALA A 43 8.47 -7.98 4.71
CA ALA A 43 8.28 -6.61 5.17
C ALA A 43 8.48 -5.59 4.04
N THR A 44 9.43 -5.85 3.14
CA THR A 44 9.69 -4.97 2.02
C THR A 44 8.54 -4.94 1.02
N VAL A 45 7.73 -5.99 0.98
CA VAL A 45 6.55 -6.05 0.13
C VAL A 45 5.35 -5.45 0.86
N GLU A 46 5.17 -5.81 2.13
CA GLU A 46 4.05 -5.30 2.92
C GLU A 46 4.09 -3.78 3.05
N ALA A 47 5.27 -3.20 2.99
CA ALA A 47 5.41 -1.75 3.05
C ALA A 47 4.66 -1.04 1.92
N TRP A 48 4.43 -1.72 0.81
CA TRP A 48 3.73 -1.15 -0.34
C TRP A 48 2.21 -1.40 -0.31
N ARG A 49 1.72 -2.10 0.70
CA ARG A 49 0.28 -2.44 0.76
C ARG A 49 -0.64 -1.22 0.66
N PRO A 50 -0.36 -0.09 1.32
CA PRO A 50 -1.26 1.06 1.18
C PRO A 50 -1.36 1.56 -0.25
N GLU A 51 -0.23 1.69 -0.94
CA GLU A 51 -0.22 2.16 -2.33
C GLU A 51 -0.89 1.17 -3.26
N VAL A 52 -0.64 -0.12 -3.04
CA VAL A 52 -1.27 -1.17 -3.83
C VAL A 52 -2.78 -1.14 -3.63
N THR A 53 -3.22 -0.99 -2.38
CA THR A 53 -4.65 -0.94 -2.06
C THR A 53 -5.32 0.24 -2.77
N GLU A 54 -4.67 1.38 -2.75
CA GLU A 54 -5.22 2.57 -3.40
C GLU A 54 -5.35 2.36 -4.91
N ALA A 55 -4.29 1.88 -5.55
CA ALA A 55 -4.30 1.69 -6.99
C ALA A 55 -5.30 0.61 -7.41
N VAL A 56 -5.29 -0.53 -6.72
CA VAL A 56 -6.20 -1.62 -7.04
C VAL A 56 -7.66 -1.18 -6.90
N THR A 57 -7.96 -0.46 -5.82
CA THR A 57 -9.31 0.04 -5.60
C THR A 57 -9.71 1.03 -6.68
N HIS A 58 -8.80 1.91 -7.06
CA HIS A 58 -9.08 2.91 -8.09
C HIS A 58 -9.49 2.26 -9.41
N PHE A 59 -8.83 1.16 -9.78
CA PHE A 59 -9.11 0.50 -11.04
C PHE A 59 -10.14 -0.62 -10.91
N GLY A 60 -10.89 -0.66 -9.80
CA GLY A 60 -12.04 -1.53 -9.66
C GLY A 60 -11.80 -2.89 -9.04
N GLY A 61 -10.62 -3.12 -8.48
CA GLY A 61 -10.32 -4.39 -7.84
C GLY A 61 -10.74 -4.44 -6.39
N ASN A 62 -10.47 -5.58 -5.76
CA ASN A 62 -10.87 -5.82 -4.38
C ASN A 62 -9.69 -6.37 -3.56
N SER A 63 -9.96 -6.78 -2.31
CA SER A 63 -8.90 -7.24 -1.42
C SER A 63 -8.18 -8.48 -1.94
N ASN A 64 -8.86 -9.34 -2.68
CA ASN A 64 -8.19 -10.50 -3.27
C ASN A 64 -7.19 -10.06 -4.34
N ASP A 65 -7.52 -8.99 -5.06
CA ASP A 65 -6.60 -8.44 -6.06
C ASP A 65 -5.40 -7.80 -5.39
N VAL A 66 -5.59 -7.16 -4.23
CA VAL A 66 -4.48 -6.60 -3.46
C VAL A 66 -3.51 -7.72 -3.06
N ASP A 67 -4.04 -8.81 -2.52
CA ASP A 67 -3.19 -9.93 -2.11
C ASP A 67 -2.49 -10.56 -3.31
N ARG A 68 -3.17 -10.67 -4.43
CA ARG A 68 -2.55 -11.20 -5.65
C ARG A 68 -1.43 -10.29 -6.13
N PHE A 69 -1.65 -8.98 -6.09
CA PHE A 69 -0.65 -8.01 -6.49
C PHE A 69 0.61 -8.15 -5.63
N LEU A 70 0.43 -8.22 -4.31
CA LEU A 70 1.57 -8.33 -3.40
C LEU A 70 2.32 -9.65 -3.58
N ARG A 71 1.60 -10.72 -3.84
CA ARG A 71 2.24 -12.02 -4.10
C ARG A 71 3.10 -11.94 -5.35
N ILE A 72 2.59 -11.33 -6.39
CA ILE A 72 3.36 -11.15 -7.62
C ILE A 72 4.57 -10.25 -7.36
N MET A 73 4.37 -9.14 -6.65
CA MET A 73 5.48 -8.23 -6.33
C MET A 73 6.59 -8.96 -5.57
N GLN A 74 6.21 -9.80 -4.62
CA GLN A 74 7.22 -10.55 -3.87
C GLN A 74 8.04 -11.44 -4.78
N CYS A 75 7.40 -12.07 -5.73
CA CYS A 75 8.07 -12.95 -6.69
C CYS A 75 8.91 -12.16 -7.69
N GLU A 76 8.41 -11.02 -8.15
CA GLU A 76 9.09 -10.27 -9.21
C GLU A 76 10.28 -9.45 -8.69
N SER A 77 10.14 -8.79 -7.56
CA SER A 77 11.17 -7.86 -7.08
C SER A 77 11.47 -7.98 -5.59
N GLY A 78 10.64 -8.72 -4.85
CA GLY A 78 10.79 -8.73 -3.39
C GLY A 78 10.50 -7.38 -2.76
N GLY A 79 9.80 -6.50 -3.47
CA GLY A 79 9.47 -5.18 -2.94
C GLY A 79 10.54 -4.13 -3.19
N ASP A 80 11.50 -4.41 -4.04
CA ASP A 80 12.57 -3.46 -4.35
C ASP A 80 12.20 -2.64 -5.59
N PRO A 81 11.93 -1.33 -5.42
CA PRO A 81 11.51 -0.51 -6.56
C PRO A 81 12.61 -0.33 -7.60
N LEU A 82 13.85 -0.58 -7.22
CA LEU A 82 14.99 -0.42 -8.13
C LEU A 82 15.41 -1.74 -8.77
N ALA A 83 14.64 -2.78 -8.59
CA ALA A 83 14.98 -4.11 -9.13
C ALA A 83 15.08 -4.05 -10.65
N LYS A 84 16.11 -4.70 -11.17
CA LYS A 84 16.36 -4.76 -12.60
C LYS A 84 16.83 -6.16 -12.95
N ASN A 85 16.17 -6.77 -13.91
CA ASN A 85 16.52 -8.12 -14.31
C ASN A 85 17.82 -8.08 -15.12
N PRO A 86 18.82 -8.88 -14.75
CA PRO A 86 20.11 -8.85 -15.46
C PRO A 86 20.03 -9.44 -16.88
N ASN A 87 18.98 -10.20 -17.18
CA ASN A 87 18.88 -10.89 -18.46
C ASN A 87 17.81 -10.29 -19.38
N SER A 88 17.16 -9.17 -18.97
CA SER A 88 16.14 -8.55 -19.78
C SER A 88 16.01 -7.09 -19.36
N SER A 89 15.04 -6.37 -19.94
CA SER A 89 14.82 -4.98 -19.56
C SER A 89 13.72 -4.86 -18.48
N ALA A 90 13.31 -5.97 -17.88
CA ALA A 90 12.29 -5.93 -16.84
C ALA A 90 12.80 -5.13 -15.64
N SER A 91 12.00 -4.19 -15.19
CA SER A 91 12.44 -3.18 -14.22
C SER A 91 11.33 -2.81 -13.25
N GLY A 92 11.73 -2.49 -12.03
CA GLY A 92 10.84 -1.95 -11.00
C GLY A 92 10.10 -3.02 -10.22
N LEU A 93 9.18 -2.57 -9.39
CA LEU A 93 8.45 -3.46 -8.45
C LEU A 93 7.78 -4.63 -9.13
N MET A 94 7.14 -4.39 -10.27
CA MET A 94 6.38 -5.42 -10.98
C MET A 94 7.04 -5.83 -12.30
N GLN A 95 8.30 -5.46 -12.50
CA GLN A 95 9.15 -5.94 -13.58
C GLN A 95 8.55 -5.72 -14.98
N HIS A 96 8.25 -4.46 -15.27
CA HIS A 96 7.81 -4.10 -16.63
C HIS A 96 8.99 -4.07 -17.58
N LEU A 97 8.77 -4.61 -18.77
CA LEU A 97 9.75 -4.47 -19.84
C LEU A 97 9.77 -3.01 -20.29
N THR A 98 10.96 -2.41 -20.37
CA THR A 98 11.07 -0.97 -20.62
C THR A 98 10.50 -0.56 -21.97
N ARG A 99 10.52 -1.45 -22.95
CA ARG A 99 9.97 -1.13 -24.28
C ARG A 99 8.46 -0.89 -24.26
N TYR A 100 7.75 -1.40 -23.23
CA TYR A 100 6.30 -1.19 -23.12
C TYR A 100 5.96 -0.12 -22.09
N TRP A 101 6.95 0.34 -21.33
CA TRP A 101 6.66 1.17 -20.16
C TRP A 101 6.03 2.52 -20.51
N GLN A 102 6.63 3.24 -21.47
CA GLN A 102 6.14 4.57 -21.82
C GLN A 102 4.67 4.53 -22.23
N GLU A 103 4.34 3.62 -23.11
CA GLU A 103 2.97 3.51 -23.59
C GLU A 103 2.02 3.16 -22.46
N ARG A 104 2.44 2.24 -21.59
CA ARG A 104 1.61 1.84 -20.46
C ARG A 104 1.41 2.99 -19.48
N ALA A 105 2.47 3.71 -19.18
CA ALA A 105 2.40 4.83 -18.25
C ALA A 105 1.46 5.91 -18.79
N GLU A 106 1.58 6.20 -20.08
CA GLU A 106 0.72 7.18 -20.71
C GLU A 106 -0.73 6.76 -20.64
N SER A 107 -1.01 5.52 -20.99
CA SER A 107 -2.38 5.01 -20.99
C SER A 107 -2.96 4.93 -19.57
N ALA A 108 -2.12 4.71 -18.58
CA ALA A 108 -2.58 4.65 -17.20
C ALA A 108 -2.74 6.04 -16.57
N GLY A 109 -2.41 7.10 -17.31
CA GLY A 109 -2.61 8.46 -16.84
C GLY A 109 -1.43 9.06 -16.10
N VAL A 110 -0.24 8.47 -16.22
CA VAL A 110 0.97 8.98 -15.59
C VAL A 110 2.09 9.11 -16.63
N PRO A 111 1.88 9.91 -17.68
CA PRO A 111 2.87 10.03 -18.75
C PRO A 111 4.20 10.54 -18.23
N GLY A 112 5.29 9.99 -18.74
CA GLY A 112 6.63 10.40 -18.34
C GLY A 112 7.08 9.82 -17.01
N ALA A 113 6.30 8.95 -16.39
CA ALA A 113 6.67 8.36 -15.11
C ALA A 113 7.89 7.44 -15.28
N ASP A 114 8.68 7.36 -14.20
CA ASP A 114 9.86 6.53 -14.16
C ASP A 114 9.45 5.12 -13.71
N VAL A 115 9.92 4.11 -14.45
CA VAL A 115 9.59 2.72 -14.11
C VAL A 115 10.13 2.34 -12.73
N PHE A 116 11.14 3.05 -12.25
CA PHE A 116 11.71 2.80 -10.93
C PHE A 116 11.04 3.62 -9.82
N ASP A 117 10.05 4.45 -10.16
CA ASP A 117 9.26 5.11 -9.14
C ASP A 117 8.20 4.12 -8.67
N GLY A 118 8.29 3.71 -7.40
CA GLY A 118 7.43 2.66 -6.86
C GLY A 118 5.95 2.93 -7.03
N ASN A 119 5.52 4.15 -6.72
CA ASN A 119 4.11 4.49 -6.84
C ASN A 119 3.62 4.41 -8.28
N SER A 120 4.41 4.91 -9.22
CA SER A 120 4.04 4.86 -10.63
C SER A 120 4.02 3.42 -11.14
N ASN A 121 4.99 2.62 -10.70
CA ASN A 121 5.05 1.22 -11.12
C ASN A 121 3.81 0.47 -10.64
N ILE A 122 3.39 0.70 -9.40
CA ILE A 122 2.18 0.10 -8.84
C ILE A 122 0.95 0.56 -9.62
N TRP A 123 0.86 1.87 -9.88
CA TRP A 123 -0.30 2.43 -10.57
C TRP A 123 -0.47 1.84 -11.95
N VAL A 124 0.60 1.83 -12.73
CA VAL A 124 0.57 1.29 -14.09
C VAL A 124 0.25 -0.21 -14.06
N SER A 125 0.80 -0.92 -13.08
CA SER A 125 0.55 -2.37 -12.96
C SER A 125 -0.91 -2.65 -12.63
N ALA A 126 -1.50 -1.90 -11.72
CA ALA A 126 -2.91 -2.06 -11.38
C ALA A 126 -3.80 -1.75 -12.58
N TRP A 127 -3.46 -0.70 -13.32
CA TRP A 127 -4.18 -0.39 -14.55
C TRP A 127 -4.08 -1.54 -15.55
N LEU A 128 -2.88 -2.07 -15.75
CA LEU A 128 -2.66 -3.15 -16.71
C LEU A 128 -3.43 -4.41 -16.33
N ALA A 129 -3.48 -4.71 -15.03
CA ALA A 129 -4.13 -5.92 -14.56
C ALA A 129 -5.66 -5.82 -14.59
N LEU A 130 -6.20 -4.63 -14.31
CA LEU A 130 -7.63 -4.50 -14.00
C LEU A 130 -8.43 -3.68 -15.00
N ALA A 131 -7.81 -2.77 -15.73
CA ALA A 131 -8.53 -1.81 -16.55
C ALA A 131 -8.10 -1.73 -18.00
N ALA A 132 -6.90 -2.16 -18.33
CA ALA A 132 -6.38 -1.99 -19.68
C ALA A 132 -7.09 -2.90 -20.66
N PRO A 133 -7.37 -2.42 -21.90
CA PRO A 133 -7.87 -3.29 -22.95
C PRO A 133 -6.84 -4.40 -23.22
N GLY A 134 -7.27 -5.63 -23.19
CA GLY A 134 -6.37 -6.76 -23.36
C GLY A 134 -5.47 -7.00 -22.17
N GLY A 135 -5.74 -6.32 -21.05
CA GLY A 135 -4.97 -6.48 -19.85
C GLY A 135 -5.37 -7.69 -19.05
N GLY A 136 -4.80 -7.80 -17.86
CA GLY A 136 -5.13 -8.89 -16.96
C GLY A 136 -3.88 -9.41 -16.27
N TRP A 137 -4.11 -10.30 -15.33
CA TRP A 137 -3.02 -10.85 -14.54
C TRP A 137 -2.08 -11.75 -15.34
N GLN A 138 -2.48 -12.18 -16.54
CA GLN A 138 -1.65 -13.04 -17.37
C GLN A 138 -0.37 -12.36 -17.84
N HIS A 139 -0.22 -11.07 -17.64
CA HIS A 139 1.02 -10.37 -17.97
C HIS A 139 2.16 -10.77 -17.03
N TRP A 140 1.86 -11.40 -15.90
CA TRP A 140 2.86 -11.88 -14.96
C TRP A 140 2.80 -13.40 -14.87
N VAL A 141 3.96 -14.01 -15.10
CA VAL A 141 4.08 -15.46 -15.00
C VAL A 141 4.20 -15.88 -13.55
N CYS A 142 4.85 -15.03 -12.79
CA CYS A 142 5.12 -15.28 -11.38
C CYS A 142 3.90 -14.91 -10.56
N GLN A 143 3.13 -15.90 -10.12
CA GLN A 143 1.91 -15.62 -9.34
C GLN A 143 1.80 -16.53 -8.13
#